data_2b3d1e851dcdfb5744328ac139c7db66
#
_entry.id   2b3d1e851dcdfb5744328ac139c7db66
#
_cell.length_a   1.000
_cell.length_b   1.000
_cell.length_c   1.000
_cell.angle_alpha   90.00
_cell.angle_beta   90.00
_cell.angle_gamma   90.00
#
_symmetry.space_group_name_H-M   'P 1'
#
loop_
_entity.id
_entity.type
_entity.pdbx_description
1 polymer ?
#
loop_
_entity_poly.entity_id
_entity_poly.type
_entity_poly.pdbx_seq_one_letter_code
_entity_poly.pdbx_strand_id
1 'polypeptide(L)'
;MKTRKKGIIFFALVAGIMLASGITIAIPGKSSEDNDLEVFVAGDGYTDDERPQFCGTNDKAKSTDFVTEFKIPTACTQPLAITTEPNGTVWFAQTNTGNIAKFDPLTEKFTEYTNPRWVAAESQLKQKLRSMMWGMDYSPDGAIWYTDEATDSIWRFSIADETYNTINFPISEDISSLPQKLVIDGSNVIVNDFTGGKLTIFSYSQDSLSYASIPSALDGFTSDFAIDSENNIWYTNWNSDGTGILIKFNYKEWESQLSISSQADSGLFLQDFIQFFQFPSGMAAPNGVSVGPNQNIWIVDTTSSYFFSFDPVTEEFTKYVTSVPTIDSYGNASGFIKSPISRPYWIEHSGDNLVMNEQTANRIGVFNPSTETLVEYTIPSRNPNWSDCEGIEYCGVAQVFDFAIDGKKIWFTEWVENNIGVVDTSIPLPFSIDIDTKEITLEKGETTVVTLQVTSNRSMVSALELLLPTNVNYSTTSTFSDITIKPELNDFSLLSEVTTISVEVAASEHALSGTHKVLLGAYTNDIAISQFITVTIV
;
A
#
# COMPACT_ATOMS: atom_id res chain seq x y z
N MET A 1 -23.41 17.21 -23.84
CA MET A 1 -22.10 17.80 -24.19
C MET A 1 -21.29 18.35 -22.99
N LYS A 2 -21.89 18.62 -21.84
CA LYS A 2 -21.19 19.04 -20.61
C LYS A 2 -20.57 17.86 -19.80
N THR A 3 -21.16 16.69 -19.85
CA THR A 3 -20.73 15.48 -19.16
C THR A 3 -19.45 14.87 -19.74
N ARG A 4 -19.28 14.89 -21.07
CA ARG A 4 -18.02 14.40 -21.70
C ARG A 4 -16.77 15.18 -21.29
N LYS A 5 -16.89 16.49 -20.98
CA LYS A 5 -15.76 17.30 -20.51
C LYS A 5 -15.37 16.95 -19.07
N LYS A 6 -16.32 16.58 -18.21
CA LYS A 6 -16.03 16.15 -16.83
C LYS A 6 -15.29 14.81 -16.80
N GLY A 7 -15.69 13.83 -17.61
CA GLY A 7 -15.00 12.56 -17.74
C GLY A 7 -13.56 12.69 -18.25
N ILE A 8 -13.32 13.56 -19.24
CA ILE A 8 -11.97 13.78 -19.79
C ILE A 8 -11.07 14.51 -18.78
N ILE A 9 -11.61 15.47 -18.02
CA ILE A 9 -10.87 16.15 -16.95
C ILE A 9 -10.59 15.17 -15.80
N PHE A 10 -11.51 14.28 -15.52
CA PHE A 10 -11.40 13.23 -14.51
C PHE A 10 -10.31 12.20 -14.87
N PHE A 11 -10.31 11.67 -16.09
CA PHE A 11 -9.23 10.79 -16.58
C PHE A 11 -7.85 11.49 -16.56
N ALA A 12 -7.80 12.77 -16.92
CA ALA A 12 -6.57 13.56 -16.84
C ALA A 12 -6.13 13.77 -15.39
N LEU A 13 -7.05 13.77 -14.42
CA LEU A 13 -6.74 14.00 -13.01
C LEU A 13 -6.32 12.70 -12.32
N VAL A 14 -6.97 11.59 -12.58
CA VAL A 14 -6.56 10.25 -12.12
C VAL A 14 -5.23 9.87 -12.77
N ALA A 15 -5.07 10.12 -14.07
CA ALA A 15 -3.77 10.02 -14.75
C ALA A 15 -2.74 11.00 -14.15
N GLY A 16 -3.13 12.19 -13.71
CA GLY A 16 -2.26 13.16 -13.04
C GLY A 16 -1.83 12.70 -11.65
N ILE A 17 -2.71 12.12 -10.84
CA ILE A 17 -2.40 11.52 -9.55
C ILE A 17 -1.53 10.27 -9.74
N MET A 18 -1.81 9.47 -10.75
CA MET A 18 -1.03 8.28 -11.07
C MET A 18 0.28 8.62 -11.81
N LEU A 19 0.33 9.67 -12.63
CA LEU A 19 1.57 10.21 -13.22
C LEU A 19 2.48 10.85 -12.15
N ALA A 20 1.90 11.53 -11.15
CA ALA A 20 2.65 11.95 -9.98
C ALA A 20 3.15 10.75 -9.14
N SER A 21 2.53 9.57 -9.32
CA SER A 21 2.97 8.31 -8.72
C SER A 21 3.99 7.53 -9.54
N GLY A 22 4.36 8.02 -10.73
CA GLY A 22 5.20 7.26 -11.65
C GLY A 22 4.45 6.11 -12.34
N ILE A 23 3.13 5.99 -12.17
CA ILE A 23 2.31 5.02 -12.87
C ILE A 23 1.84 5.65 -14.18
N THR A 24 2.46 5.29 -15.27
CA THR A 24 1.92 5.53 -16.59
C THR A 24 0.87 4.45 -16.84
N ILE A 25 -0.40 4.71 -16.52
CA ILE A 25 -1.46 3.88 -17.08
C ILE A 25 -1.38 4.07 -18.59
N ALA A 26 -1.16 2.99 -19.31
CA ALA A 26 -1.39 2.98 -20.75
C ALA A 26 -2.89 3.14 -20.98
N ILE A 27 -3.36 4.38 -20.99
CA ILE A 27 -4.73 4.71 -21.44
C ILE A 27 -4.80 4.20 -22.88
N PRO A 28 -5.79 3.40 -23.28
CA PRO A 28 -5.99 3.08 -24.68
C PRO A 28 -6.16 4.40 -25.44
N GLY A 29 -5.10 4.85 -26.07
CA GLY A 29 -5.11 6.06 -26.88
C GLY A 29 -6.08 5.84 -28.03
N LYS A 30 -7.01 6.76 -28.27
CA LYS A 30 -7.66 6.86 -29.56
C LYS A 30 -6.55 6.90 -30.60
N SER A 31 -6.42 5.83 -31.40
CA SER A 31 -5.58 5.81 -32.57
C SER A 31 -5.92 7.00 -33.46
N SER A 32 -4.98 7.88 -33.67
CA SER A 32 -4.95 8.65 -34.91
C SER A 32 -4.78 7.64 -36.05
N GLU A 33 -5.62 7.73 -37.05
CA GLU A 33 -5.50 6.97 -38.27
C GLU A 33 -4.11 7.19 -38.90
N ASP A 34 -3.19 6.28 -38.66
CA ASP A 34 -2.06 6.01 -39.53
C ASP A 34 -1.98 4.52 -39.75
N ASN A 35 -2.20 4.13 -41.02
CA ASN A 35 -2.16 2.80 -41.54
C ASN A 35 -0.71 2.31 -41.67
N ASP A 36 -0.11 1.87 -40.59
CA ASP A 36 1.00 0.93 -40.63
C ASP A 36 0.65 -0.27 -39.73
N LEU A 37 0.34 -1.37 -40.43
CA LEU A 37 0.19 -2.71 -39.84
C LEU A 37 1.55 -3.15 -39.29
N GLU A 38 1.92 -2.71 -38.08
CA GLU A 38 2.97 -3.38 -37.33
C GLU A 38 2.53 -4.81 -37.02
N VAL A 39 3.28 -5.76 -37.53
CA VAL A 39 3.11 -7.18 -37.28
C VAL A 39 3.37 -7.39 -35.77
N PHE A 40 2.33 -7.58 -35.00
CA PHE A 40 2.45 -7.98 -33.59
C PHE A 40 3.12 -9.34 -33.52
N VAL A 41 4.38 -9.34 -33.16
CA VAL A 41 5.06 -10.55 -32.70
C VAL A 41 4.35 -10.96 -31.41
N ALA A 42 4.02 -12.24 -31.27
CA ALA A 42 3.46 -12.80 -30.05
C ALA A 42 4.47 -12.59 -28.92
N GLY A 43 4.32 -11.53 -28.15
CA GLY A 43 5.20 -11.07 -27.07
C GLY A 43 4.38 -10.65 -25.86
N ASP A 44 5.07 -10.25 -24.82
CA ASP A 44 4.52 -9.78 -23.55
C ASP A 44 3.69 -8.46 -23.63
N GLY A 45 3.49 -7.93 -24.82
CA GLY A 45 2.69 -6.72 -25.06
C GLY A 45 3.46 -5.40 -24.90
N TYR A 46 4.77 -5.44 -24.68
CA TYR A 46 5.63 -4.27 -24.59
C TYR A 46 6.60 -4.17 -25.77
N THR A 47 6.91 -2.94 -26.16
CA THR A 47 8.01 -2.66 -27.06
C THR A 47 9.36 -2.88 -26.37
N ASP A 48 10.44 -3.04 -27.12
CA ASP A 48 11.78 -3.21 -26.55
C ASP A 48 12.22 -2.01 -25.71
N ASP A 49 11.73 -0.80 -26.02
CA ASP A 49 12.02 0.42 -25.27
C ASP A 49 11.22 0.50 -23.95
N GLU A 50 10.01 -0.05 -23.93
CA GLU A 50 9.16 -0.08 -22.72
C GLU A 50 9.52 -1.24 -21.77
N ARG A 51 10.01 -2.35 -22.31
CA ARG A 51 10.29 -3.58 -21.57
C ARG A 51 11.14 -3.38 -20.29
N PRO A 52 12.27 -2.64 -20.33
CA PRO A 52 13.08 -2.43 -19.12
C PRO A 52 12.32 -1.68 -18.01
N GLN A 53 11.32 -0.88 -18.37
CA GLN A 53 10.50 -0.16 -17.41
C GLN A 53 9.58 -1.10 -16.63
N PHE A 54 8.97 -2.09 -17.28
CA PHE A 54 7.92 -2.94 -16.70
C PHE A 54 8.33 -4.39 -16.43
N CYS A 55 9.49 -4.82 -16.88
CA CYS A 55 9.93 -6.21 -16.75
C CYS A 55 11.19 -6.37 -15.92
N GLY A 56 11.63 -5.28 -15.32
CA GLY A 56 12.84 -5.23 -14.53
C GLY A 56 14.11 -5.12 -15.36
N THR A 57 15.17 -4.72 -14.69
CA THR A 57 16.50 -4.55 -15.27
C THR A 57 17.41 -5.77 -15.00
N ASN A 58 16.96 -6.71 -14.17
CA ASN A 58 17.73 -7.87 -13.74
C ASN A 58 17.01 -9.18 -14.07
N ASP A 59 17.77 -10.13 -14.59
CA ASP A 59 17.29 -11.49 -14.88
C ASP A 59 17.11 -12.35 -13.61
N LYS A 60 17.61 -11.89 -12.47
CA LYS A 60 17.62 -12.64 -11.21
C LYS A 60 17.03 -11.84 -10.08
N ALA A 61 16.20 -12.51 -9.30
CA ALA A 61 15.73 -12.05 -8.00
C ALA A 61 16.90 -11.86 -7.03
N LYS A 62 16.75 -10.94 -6.08
CA LYS A 62 17.74 -10.61 -5.07
C LYS A 62 17.28 -11.07 -3.69
N SER A 63 18.19 -11.04 -2.74
CA SER A 63 17.88 -11.33 -1.34
C SER A 63 18.78 -10.50 -0.42
N THR A 64 18.24 -10.19 0.74
CA THR A 64 18.96 -9.65 1.89
C THR A 64 18.86 -10.63 3.06
N ASP A 65 19.29 -10.22 4.24
CA ASP A 65 19.08 -11.03 5.44
C ASP A 65 17.58 -11.21 5.77
N PHE A 66 16.72 -10.25 5.41
CA PHE A 66 15.32 -10.20 5.78
C PHE A 66 14.34 -10.44 4.63
N VAL A 67 14.80 -10.26 3.41
CA VAL A 67 13.96 -10.28 2.20
C VAL A 67 14.47 -11.31 1.22
N THR A 68 13.57 -12.13 0.70
CA THR A 68 13.84 -13.05 -0.42
C THR A 68 12.87 -12.76 -1.56
N GLU A 69 13.38 -12.53 -2.74
CA GLU A 69 12.61 -12.32 -3.97
C GLU A 69 12.62 -13.57 -4.84
N PHE A 70 11.53 -13.78 -5.58
CA PHE A 70 11.36 -14.90 -6.53
C PHE A 70 10.93 -14.36 -7.89
N LYS A 71 11.71 -14.65 -8.92
CA LYS A 71 11.43 -14.21 -10.29
C LYS A 71 10.27 -14.98 -10.88
N ILE A 72 9.23 -14.27 -11.36
CA ILE A 72 8.11 -14.88 -12.07
C ILE A 72 8.59 -15.41 -13.43
N PRO A 73 8.27 -16.68 -13.79
CA PRO A 73 8.78 -17.30 -15.03
C PRO A 73 8.32 -16.59 -16.30
N THR A 74 7.05 -16.18 -16.36
CA THR A 74 6.54 -15.40 -17.49
C THR A 74 7.00 -13.96 -17.35
N ALA A 75 7.60 -13.42 -18.40
CA ALA A 75 8.12 -12.06 -18.40
C ALA A 75 7.00 -11.03 -18.47
N CYS A 76 7.21 -9.88 -17.85
CA CYS A 76 6.34 -8.69 -17.91
C CYS A 76 4.89 -8.94 -17.50
N THR A 77 4.65 -9.76 -16.49
CA THR A 77 3.30 -10.04 -16.00
C THR A 77 2.70 -8.90 -15.19
N GLN A 78 3.54 -8.00 -14.66
CA GLN A 78 3.15 -6.91 -13.78
C GLN A 78 2.30 -7.40 -12.60
N PRO A 79 2.90 -8.16 -11.65
CA PRO A 79 2.16 -8.70 -10.51
C PRO A 79 1.63 -7.58 -9.61
N LEU A 80 0.35 -7.64 -9.23
CA LEU A 80 -0.30 -6.58 -8.44
C LEU A 80 -0.94 -7.14 -7.17
N ALA A 81 -2.20 -7.52 -7.18
CA ALA A 81 -2.87 -8.05 -6.00
C ALA A 81 -2.26 -9.38 -5.56
N ILE A 82 -2.20 -9.60 -4.23
CA ILE A 82 -1.62 -10.81 -3.64
C ILE A 82 -2.44 -11.25 -2.42
N THR A 83 -2.56 -12.56 -2.22
CA THR A 83 -3.17 -13.16 -1.02
C THR A 83 -2.51 -14.50 -0.70
N THR A 84 -2.82 -15.06 0.47
CA THR A 84 -2.29 -16.36 0.92
C THR A 84 -3.41 -17.31 1.32
N GLU A 85 -3.24 -18.59 0.98
CA GLU A 85 -4.07 -19.66 1.55
C GLU A 85 -3.61 -20.00 2.97
N PRO A 86 -4.49 -20.58 3.81
CA PRO A 86 -4.12 -21.04 5.16
C PRO A 86 -2.98 -22.06 5.22
N ASN A 87 -2.67 -22.72 4.11
CA ASN A 87 -1.56 -23.67 3.97
C ASN A 87 -0.22 -23.01 3.61
N GLY A 88 -0.20 -21.66 3.45
CA GLY A 88 0.96 -20.88 3.07
C GLY A 88 1.20 -20.74 1.56
N THR A 89 0.33 -21.29 0.70
CA THR A 89 0.39 -21.04 -0.75
C THR A 89 0.08 -19.57 -1.03
N VAL A 90 0.88 -18.93 -1.89
CA VAL A 90 0.74 -17.52 -2.26
C VAL A 90 0.06 -17.42 -3.61
N TRP A 91 -0.97 -16.58 -3.72
CA TRP A 91 -1.66 -16.27 -4.97
C TRP A 91 -1.47 -14.80 -5.32
N PHE A 92 -1.29 -14.53 -6.60
CA PHE A 92 -1.13 -13.16 -7.10
C PHE A 92 -1.73 -12.97 -8.49
N ALA A 93 -2.13 -11.75 -8.78
CA ALA A 93 -2.68 -11.35 -10.06
C ALA A 93 -1.57 -10.89 -11.02
N GLN A 94 -1.69 -11.23 -12.29
CA GLN A 94 -0.78 -10.86 -13.36
C GLN A 94 -1.47 -9.88 -14.32
N THR A 95 -1.39 -8.59 -14.02
CA THR A 95 -2.22 -7.54 -14.64
C THR A 95 -2.04 -7.39 -16.14
N ASN A 96 -0.85 -7.69 -16.65
CA ASN A 96 -0.57 -7.58 -18.10
C ASN A 96 -1.06 -8.79 -18.91
N THR A 97 -1.36 -9.91 -18.25
CA THR A 97 -1.82 -11.14 -18.92
C THR A 97 -3.26 -11.52 -18.59
N GLY A 98 -3.86 -10.87 -17.58
CA GLY A 98 -5.17 -11.24 -17.06
C GLY A 98 -5.21 -12.60 -16.36
N ASN A 99 -4.06 -13.18 -16.09
CA ASN A 99 -3.91 -14.44 -15.40
C ASN A 99 -3.88 -14.22 -13.87
N ILE A 100 -4.12 -15.30 -13.16
CA ILE A 100 -3.68 -15.42 -11.77
C ILE A 100 -2.64 -16.53 -11.67
N ALA A 101 -1.79 -16.46 -10.68
CA ALA A 101 -0.76 -17.45 -10.45
C ALA A 101 -0.67 -17.81 -8.97
N LYS A 102 -0.22 -19.03 -8.70
CA LYS A 102 0.16 -19.47 -7.36
C LYS A 102 1.65 -19.76 -7.28
N PHE A 103 2.19 -19.53 -6.12
CA PHE A 103 3.55 -19.89 -5.73
C PHE A 103 3.51 -20.79 -4.48
N ASP A 104 4.19 -21.92 -4.56
CA ASP A 104 4.38 -22.82 -3.42
C ASP A 104 5.75 -22.53 -2.78
N PRO A 105 5.79 -21.95 -1.57
CA PRO A 105 7.05 -21.58 -0.91
C PRO A 105 7.94 -22.77 -0.53
N LEU A 106 7.36 -23.98 -0.40
CA LEU A 106 8.12 -25.18 -0.02
C LEU A 106 8.92 -25.75 -1.20
N THR A 107 8.39 -25.61 -2.42
CA THR A 107 9.01 -26.15 -3.63
C THR A 107 9.54 -25.06 -4.57
N GLU A 108 9.28 -23.80 -4.23
CA GLU A 108 9.60 -22.61 -5.04
C GLU A 108 9.03 -22.68 -6.47
N LYS A 109 7.86 -23.30 -6.63
CA LYS A 109 7.23 -23.50 -7.93
C LYS A 109 6.09 -22.53 -8.16
N PHE A 110 6.11 -21.94 -9.35
CA PHE A 110 5.01 -21.16 -9.88
C PHE A 110 4.07 -22.05 -10.71
N THR A 111 2.77 -21.76 -10.64
CA THR A 111 1.75 -22.30 -11.56
C THR A 111 0.87 -21.13 -11.99
N GLU A 112 0.78 -20.90 -13.30
CA GLU A 112 0.02 -19.79 -13.87
C GLU A 112 -1.26 -20.32 -14.51
N TYR A 113 -2.38 -19.66 -14.27
CA TYR A 113 -3.71 -20.05 -14.74
C TYR A 113 -4.21 -19.03 -15.75
N THR A 114 -4.33 -19.44 -16.99
CA THR A 114 -4.80 -18.59 -18.08
C THR A 114 -6.30 -18.34 -17.98
N ASN A 115 -6.71 -17.06 -17.97
CA ASN A 115 -8.12 -16.70 -18.03
C ASN A 115 -8.64 -16.79 -19.47
N PRO A 116 -9.53 -17.76 -19.80
CA PRO A 116 -9.97 -17.99 -21.17
C PRO A 116 -10.79 -16.86 -21.75
N ARG A 117 -11.47 -16.06 -20.91
CA ARG A 117 -12.23 -14.88 -21.37
C ARG A 117 -11.32 -13.75 -21.81
N TRP A 118 -10.20 -13.55 -21.13
CA TRP A 118 -9.18 -12.60 -21.54
C TRP A 118 -8.61 -12.97 -22.90
N VAL A 119 -8.23 -14.23 -23.10
CA VAL A 119 -7.72 -14.75 -24.39
C VAL A 119 -8.75 -14.54 -25.49
N ALA A 120 -10.03 -14.82 -25.22
CA ALA A 120 -11.11 -14.62 -26.19
C ALA A 120 -11.31 -13.13 -26.52
N ALA A 121 -11.28 -12.24 -25.52
CA ALA A 121 -11.43 -10.80 -25.70
C ALA A 121 -10.25 -10.21 -26.50
N GLU A 122 -9.01 -10.58 -26.17
CA GLU A 122 -7.81 -10.16 -26.94
C GLU A 122 -7.89 -10.61 -28.40
N SER A 123 -8.32 -11.85 -28.64
CA SER A 123 -8.50 -12.39 -29.99
C SER A 123 -9.57 -11.64 -30.79
N GLN A 124 -10.67 -11.26 -30.12
CA GLN A 124 -11.75 -10.50 -30.74
C GLN A 124 -11.35 -9.06 -31.05
N LEU A 125 -10.67 -8.40 -30.11
CA LEU A 125 -10.23 -7.01 -30.23
C LEU A 125 -8.97 -6.87 -31.08
N LYS A 126 -8.25 -7.99 -31.34
CA LYS A 126 -6.95 -8.01 -32.01
C LYS A 126 -5.89 -7.10 -31.36
N GLN A 127 -5.97 -6.96 -30.07
CA GLN A 127 -5.01 -6.21 -29.26
C GLN A 127 -4.84 -6.86 -27.90
N LYS A 128 -3.70 -6.62 -27.26
CA LYS A 128 -3.46 -7.01 -25.87
C LYS A 128 -4.32 -6.17 -24.93
N LEU A 129 -4.97 -6.84 -23.99
CA LEU A 129 -5.64 -6.19 -22.88
C LEU A 129 -4.62 -5.92 -21.78
N ARG A 130 -4.81 -4.82 -21.10
CA ARG A 130 -4.10 -4.48 -19.85
C ARG A 130 -5.13 -4.01 -18.86
N SER A 131 -4.98 -4.46 -17.63
CA SER A 131 -5.89 -4.10 -16.54
C SER A 131 -5.09 -3.91 -15.27
N MET A 132 -5.70 -3.20 -14.33
CA MET A 132 -5.24 -3.24 -12.95
C MET A 132 -6.15 -4.19 -12.18
N MET A 133 -5.53 -5.19 -11.54
CA MET A 133 -6.20 -6.20 -10.71
C MET A 133 -5.77 -5.94 -9.27
N TRP A 134 -6.48 -5.00 -8.62
CA TRP A 134 -6.05 -4.35 -7.37
C TRP A 134 -6.31 -5.16 -6.11
N GLY A 135 -7.38 -5.93 -6.07
CA GLY A 135 -7.79 -6.68 -4.91
C GLY A 135 -7.85 -8.18 -5.17
N MET A 136 -7.39 -8.95 -4.21
CA MET A 136 -7.46 -10.42 -4.23
C MET A 136 -7.64 -10.94 -2.81
N ASP A 137 -8.51 -11.94 -2.66
CA ASP A 137 -8.71 -12.61 -1.39
C ASP A 137 -9.03 -14.10 -1.57
N TYR A 138 -8.74 -14.89 -0.55
CA TYR A 138 -9.04 -16.31 -0.48
C TYR A 138 -10.34 -16.55 0.30
N SER A 139 -11.25 -17.31 -0.28
CA SER A 139 -12.47 -17.72 0.41
C SER A 139 -12.38 -19.14 0.97
N PRO A 140 -12.97 -19.40 2.18
CA PRO A 140 -12.90 -20.71 2.83
C PRO A 140 -13.54 -21.86 2.03
N ASP A 141 -14.34 -21.57 1.02
CA ASP A 141 -14.90 -22.56 0.09
C ASP A 141 -13.90 -23.01 -0.99
N GLY A 142 -12.64 -22.58 -0.91
CA GLY A 142 -11.55 -22.99 -1.80
C GLY A 142 -11.54 -22.23 -3.13
N ALA A 143 -11.79 -20.94 -3.07
CA ALA A 143 -11.71 -20.09 -4.25
C ALA A 143 -10.86 -18.84 -4.02
N ILE A 144 -10.29 -18.34 -5.11
CA ILE A 144 -9.63 -17.04 -5.18
C ILE A 144 -10.58 -16.05 -5.83
N TRP A 145 -10.83 -14.95 -5.13
CA TRP A 145 -11.58 -13.83 -5.64
C TRP A 145 -10.63 -12.68 -6.00
N TYR A 146 -10.89 -11.98 -7.10
CA TYR A 146 -10.08 -10.83 -7.48
C TYR A 146 -10.87 -9.82 -8.30
N THR A 147 -10.41 -8.58 -8.30
CA THR A 147 -10.99 -7.48 -9.08
C THR A 147 -10.31 -7.35 -10.43
N ASP A 148 -11.05 -6.91 -11.44
CA ASP A 148 -10.54 -6.65 -12.78
C ASP A 148 -11.17 -5.36 -13.34
N GLU A 149 -10.36 -4.30 -13.34
CA GLU A 149 -10.76 -2.97 -13.79
C GLU A 149 -11.14 -2.94 -15.28
N ALA A 150 -10.41 -3.67 -16.14
CA ALA A 150 -10.67 -3.65 -17.59
C ALA A 150 -12.02 -4.23 -17.99
N THR A 151 -12.58 -5.08 -17.16
CA THR A 151 -13.85 -5.77 -17.42
C THR A 151 -14.98 -5.33 -16.51
N ASP A 152 -14.78 -4.29 -15.68
CA ASP A 152 -15.75 -3.82 -14.67
C ASP A 152 -16.34 -4.99 -13.88
N SER A 153 -15.49 -5.90 -13.40
CA SER A 153 -15.96 -7.15 -12.81
C SER A 153 -15.11 -7.63 -11.64
N ILE A 154 -15.70 -8.53 -10.87
CA ILE A 154 -14.99 -9.39 -9.94
C ILE A 154 -14.99 -10.83 -10.48
N TRP A 155 -13.93 -11.53 -10.22
CA TRP A 155 -13.73 -12.89 -10.67
C TRP A 155 -13.61 -13.84 -9.50
N ARG A 156 -14.15 -15.04 -9.67
CA ARG A 156 -13.97 -16.15 -8.76
C ARG A 156 -13.32 -17.31 -9.50
N PHE A 157 -12.16 -17.75 -9.01
CA PHE A 157 -11.45 -18.92 -9.49
C PHE A 157 -11.60 -20.07 -8.49
N SER A 158 -12.24 -21.17 -8.90
CA SER A 158 -12.30 -22.40 -8.10
C SER A 158 -10.97 -23.14 -8.19
N ILE A 159 -10.28 -23.29 -7.05
CA ILE A 159 -8.96 -23.96 -6.99
C ILE A 159 -9.08 -25.44 -7.35
N ALA A 160 -10.17 -26.10 -6.91
CA ALA A 160 -10.37 -27.52 -7.12
C ALA A 160 -10.65 -27.90 -8.58
N ASP A 161 -11.42 -27.05 -9.28
CA ASP A 161 -11.88 -27.33 -10.64
C ASP A 161 -11.07 -26.56 -11.70
N GLU A 162 -10.22 -25.63 -11.28
CA GLU A 162 -9.46 -24.70 -12.12
C GLU A 162 -10.36 -23.90 -13.08
N THR A 163 -11.54 -23.49 -12.60
CA THR A 163 -12.55 -22.79 -13.41
C THR A 163 -12.76 -21.36 -12.96
N TYR A 164 -12.98 -20.48 -13.95
CA TYR A 164 -13.27 -19.07 -13.76
C TYR A 164 -14.74 -18.76 -13.87
N ASN A 165 -15.27 -18.01 -12.90
CA ASN A 165 -16.58 -17.37 -12.96
C ASN A 165 -16.40 -15.85 -12.83
N THR A 166 -17.19 -15.08 -13.60
CA THR A 166 -17.16 -13.63 -13.55
C THR A 166 -18.50 -13.10 -13.07
N ILE A 167 -18.45 -12.05 -12.27
CA ILE A 167 -19.60 -11.30 -11.77
C ILE A 167 -19.39 -9.86 -12.19
N ASN A 168 -20.29 -9.34 -13.04
CA ASN A 168 -20.22 -7.97 -13.49
C ASN A 168 -20.54 -7.03 -12.32
N PHE A 169 -19.75 -5.98 -12.19
CA PHE A 169 -19.99 -4.94 -11.23
C PHE A 169 -21.25 -4.14 -11.62
N PRO A 170 -22.09 -3.72 -10.66
CA PRO A 170 -23.27 -2.93 -10.97
C PRO A 170 -22.87 -1.50 -11.36
N ILE A 171 -22.68 -1.28 -12.64
CA ILE A 171 -22.34 0.04 -13.21
C ILE A 171 -23.61 0.81 -13.56
N SER A 172 -23.54 2.14 -13.46
CA SER A 172 -24.55 3.03 -14.04
C SER A 172 -24.18 3.38 -15.49
N GLU A 173 -25.18 3.71 -16.31
CA GLU A 173 -24.97 4.04 -17.75
C GLU A 173 -23.94 5.16 -18.00
N ASP A 174 -23.66 6.01 -17.00
CA ASP A 174 -22.84 7.21 -17.13
C ASP A 174 -21.45 7.11 -16.48
N ILE A 175 -21.15 6.06 -15.69
CA ILE A 175 -19.92 5.96 -14.88
C ILE A 175 -19.35 4.53 -15.00
N SER A 176 -18.11 4.42 -15.48
CA SER A 176 -17.35 3.18 -15.39
C SER A 176 -16.97 2.91 -13.93
N SER A 177 -17.02 1.67 -13.53
CA SER A 177 -16.55 1.20 -12.23
C SER A 177 -15.03 1.02 -12.26
N LEU A 178 -14.36 1.26 -11.13
CA LEU A 178 -12.96 0.85 -10.90
C LEU A 178 -12.91 0.03 -9.60
N PRO A 179 -13.28 -1.26 -9.66
CA PRO A 179 -13.21 -2.12 -8.49
C PRO A 179 -11.74 -2.31 -8.06
N GLN A 180 -11.45 -1.99 -6.80
CA GLN A 180 -10.09 -2.08 -6.27
C GLN A 180 -9.98 -3.12 -5.15
N LYS A 181 -10.00 -2.69 -3.88
CA LYS A 181 -9.88 -3.62 -2.75
C LYS A 181 -11.10 -4.55 -2.69
N LEU A 182 -10.83 -5.80 -2.35
CA LEU A 182 -11.83 -6.84 -2.18
C LEU A 182 -11.55 -7.59 -0.88
N VAL A 183 -12.59 -7.86 -0.10
CA VAL A 183 -12.51 -8.64 1.14
C VAL A 183 -13.64 -9.65 1.19
N ILE A 184 -13.33 -10.87 1.57
CA ILE A 184 -14.30 -11.93 1.82
C ILE A 184 -14.73 -11.90 3.29
N ASP A 185 -16.02 -11.70 3.53
CA ASP A 185 -16.64 -11.76 4.85
C ASP A 185 -17.77 -12.80 4.85
N GLY A 186 -17.47 -13.99 5.31
CA GLY A 186 -18.39 -15.13 5.30
C GLY A 186 -18.85 -15.48 3.87
N SER A 187 -20.15 -15.27 3.58
CA SER A 187 -20.73 -15.45 2.24
C SER A 187 -20.77 -14.15 1.43
N ASN A 188 -20.27 -13.06 1.98
CA ASN A 188 -20.25 -11.77 1.33
C ASN A 188 -18.87 -11.49 0.73
N VAL A 189 -18.90 -10.82 -0.42
CA VAL A 189 -17.72 -10.24 -1.07
C VAL A 189 -17.91 -8.73 -1.07
N ILE A 190 -17.09 -8.03 -0.32
CA ILE A 190 -17.16 -6.57 -0.21
C ILE A 190 -16.10 -5.97 -1.11
N VAL A 191 -16.48 -5.03 -1.95
CA VAL A 191 -15.60 -4.41 -2.95
C VAL A 191 -15.80 -2.91 -2.95
N ASN A 192 -14.73 -2.15 -2.95
CA ASN A 192 -14.81 -0.71 -3.21
C ASN A 192 -14.80 -0.41 -4.71
N ASP A 193 -15.59 0.57 -5.11
CA ASP A 193 -15.56 1.16 -6.43
C ASP A 193 -14.89 2.55 -6.34
N PHE A 194 -13.63 2.61 -6.73
CA PHE A 194 -12.81 3.81 -6.56
C PHE A 194 -13.44 5.06 -7.20
N THR A 195 -13.86 4.96 -8.45
CA THR A 195 -14.46 6.09 -9.19
C THR A 195 -15.96 6.22 -8.99
N GLY A 196 -16.63 5.12 -8.70
CA GLY A 196 -18.05 5.13 -8.39
C GLY A 196 -18.36 5.66 -6.99
N GLY A 197 -17.33 5.88 -6.16
CA GLY A 197 -17.45 6.46 -4.83
C GLY A 197 -18.38 5.65 -3.93
N LYS A 198 -18.32 4.32 -3.95
CA LYS A 198 -19.23 3.44 -3.19
C LYS A 198 -18.53 2.14 -2.81
N LEU A 199 -19.07 1.49 -1.80
CA LEU A 199 -18.81 0.09 -1.51
C LEU A 199 -19.95 -0.76 -2.05
N THR A 200 -19.65 -1.93 -2.60
CA THR A 200 -20.66 -2.90 -3.04
C THR A 200 -20.44 -4.21 -2.30
N ILE A 201 -21.50 -4.68 -1.66
CA ILE A 201 -21.54 -5.95 -0.94
C ILE A 201 -22.29 -6.94 -1.84
N PHE A 202 -21.60 -7.96 -2.30
CA PHE A 202 -22.16 -9.09 -3.02
C PHE A 202 -22.42 -10.23 -2.04
N SER A 203 -23.66 -10.68 -1.93
CA SER A 203 -24.00 -11.92 -1.24
C SER A 203 -24.02 -13.05 -2.26
N TYR A 204 -23.05 -13.94 -2.15
CA TYR A 204 -22.83 -15.02 -3.12
C TYR A 204 -23.26 -16.37 -2.54
N SER A 205 -24.09 -17.07 -3.30
CA SER A 205 -24.32 -18.50 -3.14
C SER A 205 -24.23 -19.19 -4.50
N GLN A 206 -24.09 -20.51 -4.53
CA GLN A 206 -24.02 -21.25 -5.80
C GLN A 206 -25.25 -21.03 -6.71
N ASP A 207 -26.40 -20.73 -6.11
CA ASP A 207 -27.67 -20.62 -6.81
C ASP A 207 -28.20 -19.18 -6.95
N SER A 208 -27.60 -18.21 -6.26
CA SER A 208 -28.09 -16.83 -6.26
C SER A 208 -26.97 -15.82 -6.02
N LEU A 209 -27.12 -14.66 -6.64
CA LEU A 209 -26.30 -13.49 -6.43
C LEU A 209 -27.23 -12.30 -6.15
N SER A 210 -27.01 -11.64 -5.04
CA SER A 210 -27.62 -10.34 -4.75
C SER A 210 -26.54 -9.34 -4.37
N TYR A 211 -26.83 -8.07 -4.48
CA TYR A 211 -25.88 -7.03 -4.04
C TYR A 211 -26.60 -5.83 -3.43
N ALA A 212 -25.86 -5.12 -2.59
CA ALA A 212 -26.22 -3.81 -2.08
C ALA A 212 -25.02 -2.86 -2.23
N SER A 213 -25.28 -1.64 -2.72
CA SER A 213 -24.23 -0.61 -2.82
C SER A 213 -24.45 0.45 -1.76
N ILE A 214 -23.39 0.74 -1.00
CA ILE A 214 -23.36 1.77 0.03
C ILE A 214 -22.76 3.02 -0.61
N PRO A 215 -23.55 4.08 -0.84
CA PRO A 215 -23.05 5.29 -1.48
C PRO A 215 -22.12 6.05 -0.54
N SER A 216 -21.14 6.73 -1.11
CA SER A 216 -20.38 7.74 -0.41
C SER A 216 -21.21 8.99 -0.16
N ALA A 217 -20.86 9.72 0.90
CA ALA A 217 -21.49 10.98 1.24
C ALA A 217 -21.07 12.13 0.33
N LEU A 218 -19.93 12.02 -0.34
CA LEU A 218 -19.38 13.01 -1.27
C LEU A 218 -19.21 12.41 -2.67
N ASP A 219 -19.29 13.26 -3.69
CA ASP A 219 -18.91 12.91 -5.06
C ASP A 219 -17.37 12.83 -5.11
N GLY A 220 -16.79 11.72 -4.65
CA GLY A 220 -15.33 11.56 -4.54
C GLY A 220 -14.90 10.12 -4.73
N PHE A 221 -13.63 9.85 -4.42
CA PHE A 221 -13.01 8.53 -4.50
C PHE A 221 -13.20 7.76 -3.21
N THR A 222 -13.31 6.45 -3.31
CA THR A 222 -13.18 5.49 -2.22
C THR A 222 -12.07 4.51 -2.56
N SER A 223 -11.08 4.33 -1.68
CA SER A 223 -9.91 3.51 -2.02
C SER A 223 -9.86 2.18 -1.29
N ASP A 224 -10.08 2.18 0.02
CA ASP A 224 -10.00 0.98 0.85
C ASP A 224 -11.04 1.03 1.96
N PHE A 225 -11.22 -0.09 2.63
CA PHE A 225 -12.12 -0.22 3.77
C PHE A 225 -11.63 -1.30 4.74
N ALA A 226 -12.08 -1.20 5.98
CA ALA A 226 -11.80 -2.18 7.01
C ALA A 226 -13.06 -2.50 7.82
N ILE A 227 -13.13 -3.70 8.38
CA ILE A 227 -14.26 -4.16 9.21
C ILE A 227 -13.77 -4.24 10.65
N ASP A 228 -14.47 -3.56 11.56
CA ASP A 228 -14.13 -3.57 12.99
C ASP A 228 -14.74 -4.78 13.73
N SER A 229 -14.36 -4.95 15.00
CA SER A 229 -14.84 -6.06 15.83
C SER A 229 -16.36 -6.02 16.14
N GLU A 230 -17.01 -4.90 15.92
CA GLU A 230 -18.47 -4.73 16.04
C GLU A 230 -19.20 -4.96 14.72
N ASN A 231 -18.45 -5.31 13.67
CA ASN A 231 -18.95 -5.49 12.30
C ASN A 231 -19.42 -4.18 11.65
N ASN A 232 -18.75 -3.06 11.94
CA ASN A 232 -18.92 -1.84 11.18
C ASN A 232 -17.88 -1.77 10.06
N ILE A 233 -18.23 -1.18 8.93
CA ILE A 233 -17.30 -0.95 7.83
C ILE A 233 -16.80 0.50 7.91
N TRP A 234 -15.48 0.65 7.96
CA TRP A 234 -14.80 1.93 7.94
C TRP A 234 -14.14 2.14 6.58
N TYR A 235 -14.37 3.28 5.94
CA TYR A 235 -13.78 3.59 4.64
C TYR A 235 -13.58 5.09 4.45
N THR A 236 -12.72 5.45 3.52
CA THR A 236 -12.43 6.85 3.19
C THR A 236 -13.22 7.29 1.97
N ASN A 237 -13.61 8.56 1.95
CA ASN A 237 -14.13 9.21 0.77
C ASN A 237 -13.50 10.61 0.65
N TRP A 238 -12.87 10.88 -0.48
CA TRP A 238 -12.05 12.06 -0.65
C TRP A 238 -12.08 12.62 -2.08
N ASN A 239 -11.75 13.88 -2.23
CA ASN A 239 -11.65 14.60 -3.49
C ASN A 239 -10.19 14.97 -3.81
N SER A 240 -9.92 15.23 -5.07
CA SER A 240 -8.59 15.64 -5.55
C SER A 240 -8.11 16.99 -5.03
N ASP A 241 -8.98 17.79 -4.41
CA ASP A 241 -8.63 19.05 -3.75
C ASP A 241 -8.13 18.86 -2.31
N GLY A 242 -8.03 17.61 -1.84
CA GLY A 242 -7.61 17.26 -0.48
C GLY A 242 -8.73 17.34 0.57
N THR A 243 -9.99 17.58 0.15
CA THR A 243 -11.13 17.46 1.05
C THR A 243 -11.60 16.01 1.14
N GLY A 244 -12.01 15.59 2.33
CA GLY A 244 -12.51 14.23 2.49
C GLY A 244 -12.95 13.91 3.91
N ILE A 245 -13.49 12.72 4.07
CA ILE A 245 -14.08 12.22 5.30
C ILE A 245 -13.73 10.75 5.52
N LEU A 246 -13.62 10.37 6.77
CA LEU A 246 -13.70 8.98 7.22
C LEU A 246 -15.16 8.63 7.48
N ILE A 247 -15.62 7.50 7.00
CA ILE A 247 -16.99 7.05 7.12
C ILE A 247 -17.03 5.77 7.94
N LYS A 248 -17.94 5.72 8.92
CA LYS A 248 -18.34 4.51 9.64
C LYS A 248 -19.73 4.11 9.17
N PHE A 249 -19.89 2.93 8.64
CA PHE A 249 -21.16 2.32 8.26
C PHE A 249 -21.54 1.21 9.23
N ASN A 250 -22.68 1.34 9.90
CA ASN A 250 -23.22 0.35 10.85
C ASN A 250 -23.80 -0.86 10.10
N TYR A 251 -22.91 -1.70 9.56
CA TYR A 251 -23.26 -2.82 8.69
C TYR A 251 -24.14 -3.86 9.39
N LYS A 252 -23.80 -4.23 10.62
CA LYS A 252 -24.57 -5.20 11.41
C LYS A 252 -26.00 -4.74 11.70
N GLU A 253 -26.18 -3.47 12.02
CA GLU A 253 -27.51 -2.91 12.28
C GLU A 253 -28.33 -2.87 10.99
N TRP A 254 -27.72 -2.44 9.90
CA TRP A 254 -28.35 -2.44 8.58
C TRP A 254 -28.80 -3.85 8.16
N GLU A 255 -27.95 -4.89 8.27
CA GLU A 255 -28.31 -6.27 7.98
C GLU A 255 -29.48 -6.76 8.84
N SER A 256 -29.47 -6.44 10.14
CA SER A 256 -30.53 -6.84 11.06
C SER A 256 -31.88 -6.24 10.68
N GLN A 257 -31.90 -4.99 10.25
CA GLN A 257 -33.12 -4.30 9.83
C GLN A 257 -33.62 -4.79 8.46
N LEU A 258 -32.73 -5.11 7.54
CA LEU A 258 -33.10 -5.76 6.27
C LEU A 258 -33.80 -7.11 6.47
N SER A 259 -33.35 -7.90 7.44
CA SER A 259 -33.94 -9.22 7.73
C SER A 259 -35.34 -9.15 8.33
N ILE A 260 -35.70 -8.03 8.96
CA ILE A 260 -37.00 -7.80 9.61
C ILE A 260 -38.01 -7.19 8.63
N SER A 261 -37.53 -6.38 7.70
CA SER A 261 -38.37 -5.68 6.72
C SER A 261 -38.41 -6.46 5.41
N SER A 262 -39.61 -6.86 4.95
CA SER A 262 -39.75 -7.34 3.58
C SER A 262 -39.35 -6.21 2.61
N GLN A 263 -38.42 -6.46 1.73
CA GLN A 263 -37.68 -5.50 0.88
C GLN A 263 -38.52 -4.43 0.12
N ALA A 264 -39.82 -4.55 0.04
CA ALA A 264 -40.65 -3.68 -0.79
C ALA A 264 -41.15 -2.40 -0.10
N ASP A 265 -41.14 -2.32 1.25
CA ASP A 265 -41.80 -1.21 1.98
C ASP A 265 -41.01 -0.69 3.19
N SER A 266 -39.69 -0.97 3.30
CA SER A 266 -38.97 -0.78 4.58
C SER A 266 -38.67 0.67 4.95
N GLY A 267 -38.71 1.61 4.01
CA GLY A 267 -38.32 3.01 4.29
C GLY A 267 -36.90 3.15 4.86
N LEU A 268 -36.05 2.10 4.76
CA LEU A 268 -34.68 2.11 5.23
C LEU A 268 -33.81 2.87 4.23
N PHE A 269 -33.23 3.95 4.70
CA PHE A 269 -32.23 4.70 3.95
C PHE A 269 -30.85 4.32 4.44
N LEU A 270 -29.94 3.93 3.54
CA LEU A 270 -28.54 3.60 3.88
C LEU A 270 -27.84 4.72 4.66
N GLN A 271 -28.21 5.96 4.40
CA GLN A 271 -27.69 7.15 5.08
C GLN A 271 -27.97 7.18 6.60
N ASP A 272 -28.99 6.47 7.07
CA ASP A 272 -29.34 6.42 8.50
C ASP A 272 -28.33 5.58 9.31
N PHE A 273 -27.49 4.80 8.61
CA PHE A 273 -26.47 3.93 9.20
C PHE A 273 -25.05 4.48 9.08
N ILE A 274 -24.88 5.70 8.59
CA ILE A 274 -23.58 6.31 8.28
C ILE A 274 -23.26 7.41 9.29
N GLN A 275 -22.01 7.40 9.78
CA GLN A 275 -21.40 8.49 10.54
C GLN A 275 -20.17 9.00 9.78
N PHE A 276 -19.89 10.31 9.85
CA PHE A 276 -18.75 10.91 9.17
C PHE A 276 -17.85 11.68 10.10
N PHE A 277 -16.54 11.64 9.82
CA PHE A 277 -15.50 12.36 10.54
C PHE A 277 -14.63 13.10 9.53
N GLN A 278 -14.44 14.41 9.74
CA GLN A 278 -13.64 15.24 8.84
C GLN A 278 -12.15 14.90 8.93
N PHE A 279 -11.48 14.83 7.80
CA PHE A 279 -10.03 14.62 7.80
C PHE A 279 -9.28 15.79 8.42
N PRO A 280 -8.17 15.50 9.12
CA PRO A 280 -7.27 16.53 9.62
C PRO A 280 -6.52 17.20 8.47
N SER A 281 -6.00 18.39 8.72
CA SER A 281 -5.12 19.09 7.79
C SER A 281 -3.89 18.24 7.43
N GLY A 282 -3.56 18.17 6.15
CA GLY A 282 -2.40 17.43 5.63
C GLY A 282 -2.67 15.98 5.24
N MET A 283 -3.91 15.51 5.31
CA MET A 283 -4.36 14.27 4.69
C MET A 283 -5.01 14.63 3.35
N ALA A 284 -4.49 14.11 2.24
CA ALA A 284 -4.92 14.53 0.91
C ALA A 284 -5.41 13.37 0.02
N ALA A 285 -4.78 12.20 0.08
CA ALA A 285 -5.18 11.02 -0.65
C ALA A 285 -5.10 9.77 0.24
N PRO A 286 -6.03 9.64 1.20
CA PRO A 286 -6.09 8.49 2.11
C PRO A 286 -6.49 7.24 1.34
N ASN A 287 -5.54 6.34 1.16
CA ASN A 287 -5.75 5.15 0.33
C ASN A 287 -6.03 3.90 1.17
N GLY A 288 -5.06 3.41 1.92
CA GLY A 288 -5.23 2.21 2.76
C GLY A 288 -5.90 2.52 4.09
N VAL A 289 -6.80 1.64 4.54
CA VAL A 289 -7.52 1.71 5.81
C VAL A 289 -7.43 0.39 6.55
N SER A 290 -7.14 0.41 7.85
CA SER A 290 -7.12 -0.78 8.70
C SER A 290 -7.66 -0.49 10.10
N VAL A 291 -8.23 -1.51 10.75
CA VAL A 291 -8.55 -1.48 12.18
C VAL A 291 -7.36 -2.03 12.95
N GLY A 292 -6.75 -1.20 13.78
CA GLY A 292 -5.58 -1.58 14.58
C GLY A 292 -5.92 -2.44 15.81
N PRO A 293 -4.89 -2.93 16.52
CA PRO A 293 -5.06 -3.83 17.67
C PRO A 293 -5.85 -3.20 18.82
N ASN A 294 -5.85 -1.88 18.94
CA ASN A 294 -6.58 -1.10 19.94
C ASN A 294 -7.94 -0.57 19.45
N GLN A 295 -8.44 -1.07 18.31
CA GLN A 295 -9.66 -0.63 17.62
C GLN A 295 -9.60 0.81 17.08
N ASN A 296 -8.45 1.47 17.08
CA ASN A 296 -8.25 2.70 16.33
C ASN A 296 -8.24 2.40 14.82
N ILE A 297 -8.72 3.35 14.05
CA ILE A 297 -8.71 3.28 12.59
C ILE A 297 -7.41 3.89 12.08
N TRP A 298 -6.66 3.13 11.29
CA TRP A 298 -5.40 3.56 10.72
C TRP A 298 -5.55 3.81 9.22
N ILE A 299 -4.95 4.90 8.77
CA ILE A 299 -5.12 5.40 7.40
C ILE A 299 -3.75 5.85 6.89
N VAL A 300 -3.40 5.47 5.66
CA VAL A 300 -2.18 5.93 4.99
C VAL A 300 -2.50 6.94 3.89
N ASP A 301 -1.64 7.95 3.73
CA ASP A 301 -1.79 9.01 2.72
C ASP A 301 -0.75 8.84 1.60
N THR A 302 -1.20 8.47 0.42
CA THR A 302 -0.32 8.18 -0.73
C THR A 302 0.31 9.41 -1.38
N THR A 303 -0.07 10.62 -1.01
CA THR A 303 0.57 11.85 -1.53
C THR A 303 1.70 12.36 -0.65
N SER A 304 1.99 11.67 0.43
CA SER A 304 2.95 12.09 1.45
C SER A 304 3.74 10.92 2.01
N SER A 305 4.46 11.15 3.12
CA SER A 305 5.04 10.11 3.97
C SER A 305 4.23 9.91 5.24
N TYR A 306 2.95 10.33 5.26
CA TYR A 306 2.15 10.32 6.48
C TYR A 306 1.23 9.10 6.56
N PHE A 307 1.00 8.69 7.81
CA PHE A 307 -0.10 7.81 8.18
C PHE A 307 -0.77 8.37 9.46
N PHE A 308 -1.98 7.95 9.70
CA PHE A 308 -2.82 8.56 10.74
C PHE A 308 -3.51 7.47 11.55
N SER A 309 -3.67 7.69 12.85
CA SER A 309 -4.65 6.97 13.65
C SER A 309 -5.84 7.87 13.95
N PHE A 310 -7.02 7.29 13.94
CA PHE A 310 -8.26 7.89 14.41
C PHE A 310 -8.79 7.08 15.61
N ASP A 311 -9.01 7.74 16.72
CA ASP A 311 -9.63 7.13 17.90
C ASP A 311 -11.16 7.31 17.83
N PRO A 312 -11.94 6.24 17.67
CA PRO A 312 -13.40 6.34 17.56
C PRO A 312 -14.11 6.83 18.83
N VAL A 313 -13.43 6.83 19.98
CA VAL A 313 -14.00 7.26 21.27
C VAL A 313 -13.83 8.77 21.48
N THR A 314 -12.64 9.29 21.18
CA THR A 314 -12.35 10.73 21.33
C THR A 314 -12.61 11.51 20.05
N GLU A 315 -12.79 10.82 18.92
CA GLU A 315 -12.92 11.37 17.56
C GLU A 315 -11.69 12.22 17.15
N GLU A 316 -10.51 11.89 17.67
CA GLU A 316 -9.27 12.62 17.39
C GLU A 316 -8.36 11.86 16.45
N PHE A 317 -7.70 12.62 15.55
CA PHE A 317 -6.67 12.09 14.67
C PHE A 317 -5.27 12.37 15.24
N THR A 318 -4.41 11.36 15.18
CA THR A 318 -2.97 11.53 15.41
C THR A 318 -2.20 11.27 14.12
N LYS A 319 -1.32 12.20 13.74
CA LYS A 319 -0.50 12.12 12.54
C LYS A 319 0.88 11.55 12.86
N TYR A 320 1.29 10.55 12.11
CA TYR A 320 2.60 9.90 12.12
C TYR A 320 3.32 10.12 10.79
N VAL A 321 4.60 9.74 10.73
CA VAL A 321 5.42 9.87 9.53
C VAL A 321 6.35 8.66 9.41
N THR A 322 6.62 8.21 8.18
CA THR A 322 7.65 7.19 7.91
C THR A 322 9.03 7.82 7.77
N SER A 323 10.07 7.00 7.73
CA SER A 323 11.43 7.49 7.47
C SER A 323 11.55 8.11 6.08
N VAL A 324 12.39 9.13 5.95
CA VAL A 324 12.72 9.72 4.64
C VAL A 324 13.31 8.64 3.73
N PRO A 325 12.83 8.52 2.48
CA PRO A 325 13.40 7.60 1.51
C PRO A 325 14.89 7.86 1.29
N THR A 326 15.66 6.80 1.16
CA THR A 326 17.10 6.89 0.91
C THR A 326 17.39 7.26 -0.55
N ILE A 327 18.57 7.81 -0.81
CA ILE A 327 18.98 8.25 -2.16
C ILE A 327 19.03 7.09 -3.17
N ASP A 328 19.34 5.90 -2.72
CA ASP A 328 19.41 4.68 -3.54
C ASP A 328 18.02 4.11 -3.91
N SER A 329 16.96 4.56 -3.26
CA SER A 329 15.58 4.24 -3.66
C SER A 329 14.91 5.40 -4.39
N TYR A 330 14.88 6.58 -3.77
CA TYR A 330 14.15 7.73 -4.29
C TYR A 330 14.91 8.52 -5.36
N GLY A 331 16.23 8.55 -5.27
CA GLY A 331 17.08 9.35 -6.14
C GLY A 331 17.47 10.69 -5.55
N ASN A 332 17.94 11.60 -6.40
CA ASN A 332 18.49 12.89 -6.01
C ASN A 332 17.46 14.02 -5.94
N ALA A 333 16.21 13.73 -6.17
CA ALA A 333 15.10 14.69 -6.18
C ALA A 333 15.30 15.88 -7.17
N SER A 334 16.07 15.67 -8.23
CA SER A 334 16.31 16.68 -9.29
C SER A 334 15.22 16.67 -10.36
N GLY A 335 14.47 15.56 -10.47
CA GLY A 335 13.45 15.29 -11.46
C GLY A 335 12.10 15.97 -11.17
N PHE A 336 11.02 15.30 -11.51
CA PHE A 336 9.65 15.83 -11.35
C PHE A 336 9.24 15.96 -9.88
N ILE A 337 9.57 14.97 -9.05
CA ILE A 337 9.30 14.99 -7.62
C ILE A 337 10.51 15.61 -6.90
N LYS A 338 10.30 16.77 -6.28
CA LYS A 338 11.36 17.57 -5.66
C LYS A 338 11.61 17.24 -4.19
N SER A 339 10.68 16.58 -3.52
CA SER A 339 10.78 16.24 -2.11
C SER A 339 10.62 14.74 -1.94
N PRO A 340 11.56 14.06 -1.27
CA PRO A 340 11.44 12.63 -0.97
C PRO A 340 10.20 12.36 -0.13
N ILE A 341 9.35 11.46 -0.61
CA ILE A 341 8.17 10.94 0.09
C ILE A 341 8.15 9.43 -0.02
N SER A 342 7.74 8.73 1.02
CA SER A 342 7.71 7.26 1.03
C SER A 342 6.49 6.67 0.32
N ARG A 343 5.37 7.40 0.29
CA ARG A 343 4.08 6.99 -0.29
C ARG A 343 3.58 5.67 0.29
N PRO A 344 3.18 5.62 1.57
CA PRO A 344 2.48 4.47 2.08
C PRO A 344 1.16 4.28 1.34
N TYR A 345 0.88 3.06 0.87
CA TYR A 345 -0.23 2.79 -0.06
C TYR A 345 -1.34 1.96 0.57
N TRP A 346 -1.02 0.77 1.10
CA TRP A 346 -1.92 -0.07 1.86
C TRP A 346 -1.44 -0.21 3.31
N ILE A 347 -2.36 -0.52 4.20
CA ILE A 347 -2.07 -0.79 5.60
C ILE A 347 -2.97 -1.92 6.09
N GLU A 348 -2.40 -2.91 6.79
CA GLU A 348 -3.13 -4.04 7.33
C GLU A 348 -2.68 -4.38 8.76
N HIS A 349 -3.59 -4.90 9.55
CA HIS A 349 -3.35 -5.30 10.93
C HIS A 349 -2.78 -6.72 11.02
N SER A 350 -1.76 -6.94 11.84
CA SER A 350 -1.14 -8.24 12.12
C SER A 350 -0.71 -8.37 13.58
N GLY A 351 -1.48 -9.05 14.38
CA GLY A 351 -1.20 -9.21 15.81
C GLY A 351 -1.18 -7.88 16.54
N ASP A 352 -0.05 -7.50 17.15
CA ASP A 352 0.11 -6.20 17.81
C ASP A 352 0.62 -5.10 16.87
N ASN A 353 0.77 -5.39 15.57
CA ASN A 353 1.40 -4.51 14.61
C ASN A 353 0.46 -4.13 13.48
N LEU A 354 0.84 -3.06 12.79
CA LEU A 354 0.34 -2.66 11.48
C LEU A 354 1.46 -2.86 10.46
N VAL A 355 1.12 -3.39 9.31
CA VAL A 355 2.02 -3.55 8.17
C VAL A 355 1.59 -2.59 7.09
N MET A 356 2.54 -1.90 6.46
CA MET A 356 2.29 -1.00 5.34
C MET A 356 3.37 -1.16 4.26
N ASN A 357 3.01 -0.96 3.00
CA ASN A 357 3.98 -0.83 1.93
C ASN A 357 4.30 0.64 1.67
N GLU A 358 5.58 0.96 1.50
CA GLU A 358 6.09 2.29 1.20
C GLU A 358 6.60 2.32 -0.24
N GLN A 359 5.71 2.64 -1.16
CA GLN A 359 5.89 2.46 -2.60
C GLN A 359 7.16 3.12 -3.16
N THR A 360 7.39 4.41 -2.85
CA THR A 360 8.54 5.16 -3.37
C THR A 360 9.78 5.12 -2.48
N ALA A 361 9.65 4.60 -1.25
CA ALA A 361 10.78 4.26 -0.41
C ALA A 361 11.31 2.84 -0.63
N ASN A 362 10.57 2.02 -1.39
CA ASN A 362 10.91 0.62 -1.68
C ASN A 362 11.04 -0.22 -0.41
N ARG A 363 10.03 -0.14 0.47
CA ARG A 363 10.05 -0.77 1.80
C ARG A 363 8.72 -1.45 2.14
N ILE A 364 8.81 -2.38 3.08
CA ILE A 364 7.68 -2.83 3.90
C ILE A 364 7.91 -2.32 5.31
N GLY A 365 6.99 -1.51 5.82
CA GLY A 365 6.99 -0.99 7.19
C GLY A 365 6.15 -1.85 8.13
N VAL A 366 6.64 -2.08 9.34
CA VAL A 366 5.95 -2.77 10.43
C VAL A 366 5.94 -1.84 11.63
N PHE A 367 4.78 -1.32 11.97
CA PHE A 367 4.59 -0.37 13.06
C PHE A 367 3.86 -1.03 14.24
N ASN A 368 4.40 -0.88 15.44
CA ASN A 368 3.75 -1.29 16.68
C ASN A 368 3.15 -0.07 17.39
N PRO A 369 1.81 0.08 17.45
CA PRO A 369 1.18 1.25 18.05
C PRO A 369 1.41 1.39 19.57
N SER A 370 1.65 0.28 20.27
CA SER A 370 1.81 0.30 21.74
C SER A 370 3.18 0.79 22.17
N THR A 371 4.22 0.50 21.38
CA THR A 371 5.61 0.93 21.63
C THR A 371 6.00 2.14 20.78
N GLU A 372 5.16 2.48 19.82
CA GLU A 372 5.42 3.49 18.78
C GLU A 372 6.76 3.23 18.03
N THR A 373 7.07 1.95 17.80
CA THR A 373 8.26 1.51 17.08
C THR A 373 7.90 1.16 15.64
N LEU A 374 8.66 1.71 14.69
CA LEU A 374 8.56 1.44 13.26
C LEU A 374 9.81 0.69 12.79
N VAL A 375 9.62 -0.46 12.16
CA VAL A 375 10.67 -1.25 11.51
C VAL A 375 10.38 -1.27 10.01
N GLU A 376 11.32 -0.80 9.20
CA GLU A 376 11.17 -0.68 7.75
C GLU A 376 12.18 -1.58 7.06
N TYR A 377 11.69 -2.59 6.33
CA TYR A 377 12.49 -3.57 5.59
C TYR A 377 12.68 -3.11 4.15
N THR A 378 13.93 -2.93 3.73
CA THR A 378 14.25 -2.45 2.38
C THR A 378 14.16 -3.59 1.36
N ILE A 379 13.40 -3.40 0.29
CA ILE A 379 13.30 -4.32 -0.83
C ILE A 379 14.55 -4.15 -1.71
N PRO A 380 15.29 -5.25 -2.04
CA PRO A 380 16.59 -5.13 -2.68
C PRO A 380 16.55 -4.81 -4.17
N SER A 381 15.48 -5.12 -4.90
CA SER A 381 15.37 -4.81 -6.33
C SER A 381 15.22 -3.31 -6.58
N ARG A 382 15.82 -2.85 -7.66
CA ARG A 382 15.88 -1.44 -8.05
C ARG A 382 15.61 -1.30 -9.55
N ASN A 383 14.59 -0.51 -9.92
CA ASN A 383 14.34 -0.11 -11.30
C ASN A 383 14.53 1.40 -11.43
N PRO A 384 15.60 1.86 -12.11
CA PRO A 384 15.93 3.28 -12.19
C PRO A 384 14.93 4.11 -13.00
N ASN A 385 14.08 3.46 -13.83
CA ASN A 385 13.05 4.15 -14.60
C ASN A 385 11.90 4.70 -13.71
N TRP A 386 11.84 4.25 -12.45
CA TRP A 386 10.78 4.62 -11.50
C TRP A 386 11.27 5.50 -10.34
N SER A 387 12.42 6.12 -10.51
CA SER A 387 13.02 7.05 -9.55
C SER A 387 13.89 8.08 -10.27
N ASP A 388 14.36 9.09 -9.54
CA ASP A 388 15.22 10.14 -10.06
C ASP A 388 16.71 9.76 -9.90
N CYS A 389 17.15 8.80 -10.68
CA CYS A 389 18.43 8.12 -10.53
C CYS A 389 19.59 8.70 -11.34
N GLU A 390 19.45 9.89 -11.96
CA GLU A 390 20.52 10.46 -12.77
C GLU A 390 21.82 10.65 -11.94
N GLY A 391 22.87 9.96 -12.36
CA GLY A 391 24.18 9.99 -11.71
C GLY A 391 24.30 9.15 -10.43
N ILE A 392 23.29 8.33 -10.10
CA ILE A 392 23.30 7.46 -8.93
C ILE A 392 23.33 6.00 -9.38
N GLU A 393 24.34 5.27 -8.93
CA GLU A 393 24.45 3.84 -9.17
C GLU A 393 23.52 3.07 -8.23
N TYR A 394 22.89 1.98 -8.72
CA TYR A 394 21.97 1.11 -7.96
C TYR A 394 20.77 1.85 -7.33
N CYS A 395 20.24 2.84 -8.02
CA CYS A 395 19.07 3.58 -7.59
C CYS A 395 17.81 3.04 -8.27
N GLY A 396 16.68 3.20 -7.61
CA GLY A 396 15.36 2.89 -8.15
C GLY A 396 14.43 2.19 -7.16
N VAL A 397 13.23 1.90 -7.61
CA VAL A 397 12.22 1.17 -6.85
C VAL A 397 11.67 -0.02 -7.63
N ALA A 398 11.25 -1.06 -6.93
CA ALA A 398 10.58 -2.23 -7.51
C ALA A 398 9.06 -2.02 -7.70
N GLN A 399 8.51 -0.93 -7.16
CA GLN A 399 7.08 -0.65 -7.08
C GLN A 399 6.33 -1.75 -6.32
N VAL A 400 6.51 -1.78 -5.00
CA VAL A 400 5.78 -2.67 -4.10
C VAL A 400 4.35 -2.15 -3.97
N PHE A 401 3.40 -2.79 -4.66
CA PHE A 401 2.03 -2.32 -4.70
C PHE A 401 1.11 -2.98 -3.69
N ASP A 402 1.26 -4.27 -3.48
CA ASP A 402 0.38 -5.00 -2.58
C ASP A 402 1.17 -6.02 -1.76
N PHE A 403 0.61 -6.41 -0.63
CA PHE A 403 1.19 -7.40 0.26
C PHE A 403 0.11 -8.24 0.94
N ALA A 404 0.49 -9.44 1.37
CA ALA A 404 -0.35 -10.35 2.14
C ALA A 404 0.44 -10.90 3.34
N ILE A 405 -0.23 -11.04 4.48
CA ILE A 405 0.38 -11.44 5.74
C ILE A 405 0.10 -12.92 6.02
N ASP A 406 1.18 -13.70 6.19
CA ASP A 406 1.13 -15.10 6.62
C ASP A 406 1.98 -15.28 7.90
N GLY A 407 1.38 -15.04 9.03
CA GLY A 407 2.03 -15.10 10.34
C GLY A 407 3.20 -14.13 10.48
N LYS A 408 4.43 -14.61 10.43
CA LYS A 408 5.64 -13.79 10.47
C LYS A 408 6.23 -13.47 9.10
N LYS A 409 5.59 -13.92 8.05
CA LYS A 409 5.97 -13.64 6.66
C LYS A 409 5.03 -12.63 6.06
N ILE A 410 5.59 -11.65 5.37
CA ILE A 410 4.86 -10.63 4.62
C ILE A 410 5.23 -10.82 3.17
N TRP A 411 4.33 -11.41 2.39
CA TRP A 411 4.49 -11.59 0.96
C TRP A 411 4.12 -10.30 0.24
N PHE A 412 4.83 -9.95 -0.83
CA PHE A 412 4.57 -8.73 -1.59
C PHE A 412 4.82 -8.93 -3.09
N THR A 413 4.27 -8.04 -3.90
CA THR A 413 4.47 -7.98 -5.35
C THR A 413 5.39 -6.84 -5.74
N GLU A 414 6.25 -7.07 -6.74
CA GLU A 414 7.10 -6.06 -7.36
C GLU A 414 6.63 -5.84 -8.80
N TRP A 415 5.79 -4.85 -8.98
CA TRP A 415 5.04 -4.63 -10.22
C TRP A 415 5.95 -4.43 -11.44
N VAL A 416 7.03 -3.64 -11.29
CA VAL A 416 7.94 -3.33 -12.41
C VAL A 416 9.15 -4.24 -12.48
N GLU A 417 9.45 -5.00 -11.44
CA GLU A 417 10.57 -5.96 -11.43
C GLU A 417 10.12 -7.39 -11.76
N ASN A 418 8.81 -7.61 -11.91
CA ASN A 418 8.23 -8.92 -12.25
C ASN A 418 8.66 -10.03 -11.28
N ASN A 419 8.64 -9.71 -9.98
CA ASN A 419 8.91 -10.63 -8.90
C ASN A 419 7.73 -10.69 -7.93
N ILE A 420 7.70 -11.73 -7.12
CA ILE A 420 7.10 -11.69 -5.79
C ILE A 420 8.22 -11.80 -4.78
N GLY A 421 8.01 -11.29 -3.58
CA GLY A 421 8.99 -11.37 -2.52
C GLY A 421 8.36 -11.67 -1.17
N VAL A 422 9.20 -11.97 -0.18
CA VAL A 422 8.78 -12.19 1.21
C VAL A 422 9.73 -11.49 2.16
N VAL A 423 9.16 -10.76 3.11
CA VAL A 423 9.86 -10.30 4.32
C VAL A 423 9.63 -11.33 5.42
N ASP A 424 10.70 -11.83 6.04
CA ASP A 424 10.62 -12.72 7.20
C ASP A 424 10.89 -11.94 8.49
N THR A 425 9.82 -11.55 9.18
CA THR A 425 9.90 -10.80 10.45
C THR A 425 10.30 -11.66 11.65
N SER A 426 10.51 -12.96 11.47
CA SER A 426 11.02 -13.86 12.51
C SER A 426 12.54 -13.75 12.68
N ILE A 427 13.23 -13.19 11.70
CA ILE A 427 14.68 -12.99 11.74
C ILE A 427 15.00 -11.92 12.77
N PRO A 428 15.91 -12.20 13.73
CA PRO A 428 16.27 -11.24 14.76
C PRO A 428 16.82 -9.94 14.18
N LEU A 429 16.35 -8.81 14.70
CA LEU A 429 16.83 -7.49 14.29
C LEU A 429 18.31 -7.32 14.69
N PRO A 430 19.14 -6.66 13.86
CA PRO A 430 20.58 -6.54 14.08
C PRO A 430 20.91 -5.60 15.24
N PHE A 431 20.01 -4.70 15.56
CA PHE A 431 20.10 -3.77 16.68
C PHE A 431 18.71 -3.43 17.20
N SER A 432 18.66 -2.84 18.37
CA SER A 432 17.47 -2.21 18.95
C SER A 432 17.77 -0.76 19.29
N ILE A 433 16.71 0.04 19.41
CA ILE A 433 16.81 1.45 19.82
C ILE A 433 16.02 1.69 21.10
N ASP A 434 16.46 2.65 21.88
CA ASP A 434 15.73 3.20 23.01
C ASP A 434 15.97 4.70 23.09
N ILE A 435 14.94 5.47 23.47
CA ILE A 435 14.99 6.92 23.62
C ILE A 435 14.66 7.24 25.07
N ASP A 436 15.54 7.98 25.74
CA ASP A 436 15.46 8.29 27.17
C ASP A 436 14.23 9.14 27.53
N THR A 437 13.77 9.99 26.60
CA THR A 437 12.65 10.92 26.81
C THR A 437 11.66 10.82 25.66
N LYS A 438 10.48 10.29 25.92
CA LYS A 438 9.44 10.07 24.88
C LYS A 438 8.45 11.21 24.74
N GLU A 439 8.36 12.09 25.74
CA GLU A 439 7.47 13.24 25.73
C GLU A 439 8.25 14.49 26.12
N ILE A 440 8.23 15.51 25.28
CA ILE A 440 8.88 16.80 25.52
C ILE A 440 7.93 17.94 25.23
N THR A 441 8.06 19.00 26.01
CA THR A 441 7.33 20.25 25.78
C THR A 441 8.36 21.35 25.52
N LEU A 442 8.16 22.10 24.43
CA LEU A 442 9.01 23.21 24.03
C LEU A 442 8.22 24.50 23.89
N GLU A 443 8.77 25.60 24.38
CA GLU A 443 8.35 26.93 23.95
C GLU A 443 8.84 27.20 22.51
N LYS A 444 8.20 28.16 21.83
CA LYS A 444 8.65 28.59 20.48
C LYS A 444 10.08 29.16 20.57
N GLY A 445 10.96 28.68 19.70
CA GLY A 445 12.38 29.01 19.71
C GLY A 445 13.21 28.22 20.70
N GLU A 446 12.61 27.34 21.50
CA GLU A 446 13.32 26.52 22.47
C GLU A 446 13.95 25.29 21.81
N THR A 447 15.04 24.82 22.41
CA THR A 447 15.78 23.64 22.01
C THR A 447 16.02 22.73 23.22
N THR A 448 15.86 21.43 23.01
CA THR A 448 16.22 20.41 23.99
C THR A 448 17.08 19.31 23.36
N VAL A 449 17.67 18.46 24.18
CA VAL A 449 18.46 17.32 23.73
C VAL A 449 17.82 16.05 24.26
N VAL A 450 17.58 15.09 23.40
CA VAL A 450 17.18 13.72 23.74
C VAL A 450 18.31 12.76 23.43
N THR A 451 18.35 11.63 24.13
CA THR A 451 19.39 10.62 23.94
C THR A 451 18.84 9.40 23.25
N LEU A 452 19.38 9.08 22.08
CA LEU A 452 19.11 7.85 21.36
C LEU A 452 20.18 6.81 21.72
N GLN A 453 19.78 5.66 22.24
CA GLN A 453 20.64 4.52 22.49
C GLN A 453 20.42 3.47 21.42
N VAL A 454 21.47 3.06 20.74
CA VAL A 454 21.46 1.97 19.76
C VAL A 454 22.24 0.80 20.33
N THR A 455 21.54 -0.31 20.57
CA THR A 455 22.12 -1.53 21.15
C THR A 455 22.28 -2.59 20.09
N SER A 456 23.49 -3.10 19.90
CA SER A 456 23.75 -4.22 18.99
C SER A 456 23.16 -5.51 19.55
N ASN A 457 22.33 -6.19 18.75
CA ASN A 457 21.76 -7.50 19.10
C ASN A 457 22.61 -8.67 18.57
N ARG A 458 23.70 -8.40 17.86
CA ARG A 458 24.63 -9.45 17.41
C ARG A 458 25.38 -9.98 18.62
N SER A 459 25.05 -11.20 19.05
CA SER A 459 25.88 -11.95 19.98
C SER A 459 27.25 -12.12 19.32
N MET A 460 28.35 -11.95 20.09
CA MET A 460 29.72 -12.20 19.67
C MET A 460 29.91 -13.63 19.15
N VAL A 461 29.58 -13.91 17.90
CA VAL A 461 29.63 -15.26 17.31
C VAL A 461 30.84 -15.40 16.39
N SER A 462 31.88 -14.96 16.47
CA SER A 462 33.20 -15.29 15.95
C SER A 462 34.08 -14.08 15.72
N ALA A 463 35.36 -14.25 16.00
CA ALA A 463 36.37 -13.22 15.83
C ALA A 463 36.57 -12.78 14.35
N LEU A 464 36.01 -13.50 13.37
CA LEU A 464 36.10 -13.15 11.96
C LEU A 464 34.95 -12.21 11.51
N GLU A 465 33.80 -12.26 12.14
CA GLU A 465 32.66 -11.35 11.87
C GLU A 465 32.84 -9.99 12.55
N LEU A 466 33.72 -9.90 13.54
CA LEU A 466 34.11 -8.67 14.22
C LEU A 466 34.95 -7.70 13.35
N LEU A 467 35.41 -8.12 12.17
CA LEU A 467 36.31 -7.33 11.32
C LEU A 467 35.60 -6.37 10.35
N LEU A 468 34.29 -6.46 10.22
CA LEU A 468 33.51 -5.53 9.40
C LEU A 468 32.51 -4.79 10.29
N PRO A 469 32.77 -3.53 10.66
CA PRO A 469 31.78 -2.72 11.39
C PRO A 469 30.54 -2.55 10.54
N THR A 470 29.36 -2.80 11.15
CA THR A 470 28.10 -2.46 10.50
C THR A 470 27.97 -0.95 10.52
N ASN A 471 28.04 -0.33 9.35
CA ASN A 471 27.76 1.10 9.20
C ASN A 471 26.27 1.33 9.41
N VAL A 472 25.95 2.24 10.30
CA VAL A 472 24.59 2.61 10.67
C VAL A 472 24.45 4.11 10.52
N ASN A 473 23.38 4.54 9.88
CA ASN A 473 23.04 5.93 9.70
C ASN A 473 21.81 6.29 10.55
N TYR A 474 21.57 7.59 10.71
CA TYR A 474 20.38 8.06 11.42
C TYR A 474 19.14 8.06 10.56
N SER A 475 18.01 7.77 11.20
CA SER A 475 16.68 7.99 10.66
C SER A 475 15.97 9.03 11.54
N THR A 476 15.73 10.21 10.99
CA THR A 476 15.04 11.29 11.71
C THR A 476 14.01 11.94 10.81
N THR A 477 12.77 12.03 11.26
CA THR A 477 11.69 12.68 10.51
C THR A 477 10.67 13.30 11.47
N SER A 478 10.12 14.47 11.11
CA SER A 478 9.07 15.16 11.87
C SER A 478 7.79 15.28 11.07
N THR A 479 6.64 15.19 11.73
CA THR A 479 5.33 15.49 11.16
C THR A 479 5.10 16.99 10.93
N PHE A 480 6.03 17.83 11.41
CA PHE A 480 5.91 19.28 11.37
C PHE A 480 7.25 19.93 10.96
N SER A 481 7.23 20.76 9.92
CA SER A 481 8.44 21.34 9.33
C SER A 481 9.19 22.32 10.23
N ASP A 482 8.50 22.89 11.21
CA ASP A 482 9.08 23.86 12.16
C ASP A 482 9.80 23.20 13.34
N ILE A 483 9.83 21.87 13.37
CA ILE A 483 10.67 21.09 14.30
C ILE A 483 11.92 20.64 13.55
N THR A 484 13.05 21.16 13.98
CA THR A 484 14.37 20.76 13.46
C THR A 484 14.96 19.68 14.35
N ILE A 485 15.47 18.62 13.71
CA ILE A 485 16.12 17.50 14.38
C ILE A 485 17.56 17.44 13.90
N LYS A 486 18.52 17.48 14.84
CA LYS A 486 19.95 17.48 14.53
C LYS A 486 20.71 16.49 15.40
N PRO A 487 21.07 15.31 14.86
CA PRO A 487 21.91 14.38 15.57
C PRO A 487 23.37 14.91 15.69
N GLU A 488 24.05 14.53 16.75
CA GLU A 488 25.47 14.88 16.99
C GLU A 488 26.40 14.28 15.94
N LEU A 489 26.08 13.09 15.44
CA LEU A 489 26.83 12.36 14.42
C LEU A 489 25.91 12.06 13.23
N ASN A 490 26.43 11.99 12.01
CA ASN A 490 25.63 11.62 10.84
C ASN A 490 25.60 10.12 10.57
N ASP A 491 26.71 9.44 10.90
CA ASP A 491 26.88 7.99 10.75
C ASP A 491 27.75 7.46 11.90
N PHE A 492 27.62 6.18 12.19
CA PHE A 492 28.42 5.50 13.22
C PHE A 492 28.53 4.01 12.90
N SER A 493 29.47 3.37 13.57
CA SER A 493 29.68 1.92 13.48
C SER A 493 29.29 1.25 14.79
N LEU A 494 28.50 0.18 14.71
CA LEU A 494 28.16 -0.65 15.86
C LEU A 494 29.38 -1.52 16.25
N LEU A 495 30.38 -0.90 16.87
CA LEU A 495 31.60 -1.56 17.40
C LEU A 495 31.46 -1.93 18.87
N SER A 496 30.56 -1.30 19.59
CA SER A 496 30.26 -1.53 21.00
C SER A 496 28.87 -2.13 21.19
N GLU A 497 28.63 -2.74 22.36
CA GLU A 497 27.32 -3.25 22.70
C GLU A 497 26.25 -2.15 22.67
N VAL A 498 26.60 -0.94 23.10
CA VAL A 498 25.70 0.22 23.14
C VAL A 498 26.41 1.45 22.57
N THR A 499 25.76 2.14 21.66
CA THR A 499 26.17 3.46 21.16
C THR A 499 25.11 4.48 21.59
N THR A 500 25.57 5.54 22.28
CA THR A 500 24.70 6.62 22.77
C THR A 500 24.92 7.87 21.93
N ILE A 501 23.83 8.50 21.51
CA ILE A 501 23.83 9.61 20.55
C ILE A 501 22.92 10.72 21.05
N SER A 502 23.45 11.94 21.11
CA SER A 502 22.70 13.14 21.44
C SER A 502 21.98 13.65 20.19
N VAL A 503 20.68 13.90 20.31
CA VAL A 503 19.85 14.44 19.24
C VAL A 503 19.22 15.74 19.73
N GLU A 504 19.57 16.85 19.08
CA GLU A 504 18.96 18.16 19.34
C GLU A 504 17.60 18.22 18.67
N VAL A 505 16.57 18.60 19.41
CA VAL A 505 15.21 18.84 18.94
C VAL A 505 14.87 20.29 19.24
N ALA A 506 14.60 21.09 18.20
CA ALA A 506 14.39 22.52 18.28
C ALA A 506 13.05 22.91 17.64
N ALA A 507 12.25 23.73 18.33
CA ALA A 507 11.09 24.41 17.78
C ALA A 507 11.50 25.76 17.19
N SER A 508 10.97 26.14 16.02
CA SER A 508 11.21 27.48 15.47
C SER A 508 10.46 28.56 16.27
N GLU A 509 10.93 29.82 16.18
CA GLU A 509 10.26 30.96 16.82
C GLU A 509 8.81 31.20 16.30
N HIS A 510 8.51 30.67 15.12
CA HIS A 510 7.22 30.81 14.45
C HIS A 510 6.41 29.52 14.41
N ALA A 511 6.87 28.48 15.10
CA ALA A 511 6.21 27.19 15.13
C ALA A 511 4.75 27.30 15.61
N LEU A 512 3.86 26.53 15.00
CA LEU A 512 2.47 26.44 15.46
C LEU A 512 2.40 25.61 16.75
N SER A 513 1.60 26.07 17.71
CA SER A 513 1.34 25.29 18.93
C SER A 513 0.57 24.02 18.60
N GLY A 514 0.89 22.93 19.29
CA GLY A 514 0.25 21.63 19.09
C GLY A 514 1.16 20.47 19.43
N THR A 515 0.64 19.27 19.31
CA THR A 515 1.35 18.01 19.57
C THR A 515 1.77 17.36 18.26
N HIS A 516 3.05 16.98 18.16
CA HIS A 516 3.68 16.47 16.95
C HIS A 516 4.43 15.18 17.25
N LYS A 517 4.37 14.22 16.31
CA LYS A 517 5.18 13.00 16.35
C LYS A 517 6.50 13.22 15.61
N VAL A 518 7.57 12.89 16.27
CA VAL A 518 8.92 12.96 15.73
C VAL A 518 9.52 11.56 15.74
N LEU A 519 9.96 11.08 14.59
CA LEU A 519 10.55 9.76 14.39
C LEU A 519 12.06 9.87 14.54
N LEU A 520 12.63 9.12 15.47
CA LEU A 520 14.07 9.02 15.70
C LEU A 520 14.51 7.56 15.63
N GLY A 521 15.59 7.30 14.90
CA GLY A 521 16.07 5.93 14.74
C GLY A 521 17.39 5.84 14.03
N ALA A 522 17.66 4.64 13.55
CA ALA A 522 18.87 4.30 12.83
C ALA A 522 18.55 3.33 11.70
N TYR A 523 19.35 3.34 10.63
CA TYR A 523 19.17 2.44 9.50
C TYR A 523 20.49 1.91 8.93
N THR A 524 20.41 0.74 8.36
CA THR A 524 21.40 0.14 7.47
C THR A 524 20.87 0.11 6.05
N ASN A 525 21.59 -0.50 5.11
CA ASN A 525 21.09 -0.68 3.74
C ASN A 525 19.82 -1.54 3.67
N ASP A 526 19.64 -2.47 4.62
CA ASP A 526 18.58 -3.48 4.56
C ASP A 526 17.40 -3.19 5.47
N ILE A 527 17.59 -2.38 6.52
CA ILE A 527 16.58 -2.18 7.55
C ILE A 527 16.73 -0.83 8.25
N ALA A 528 15.60 -0.20 8.55
CA ALA A 528 15.53 0.93 9.48
C ALA A 528 14.71 0.54 10.72
N ILE A 529 15.15 1.00 11.90
CA ILE A 529 14.45 0.82 13.17
C ILE A 529 14.35 2.17 13.83
N SER A 530 13.13 2.61 14.08
CA SER A 530 12.81 3.95 14.58
C SER A 530 11.75 3.91 15.66
N GLN A 531 11.72 4.91 16.53
CA GLN A 531 10.71 5.09 17.55
C GLN A 531 10.20 6.53 17.54
N PHE A 532 8.92 6.72 17.80
CA PHE A 532 8.34 8.06 17.93
C PHE A 532 8.54 8.63 19.32
N ILE A 533 8.82 9.94 19.37
CA ILE A 533 8.64 10.79 20.54
C ILE A 533 7.52 11.79 20.27
N THR A 534 6.89 12.25 21.35
CA THR A 534 5.85 13.27 21.28
C THR A 534 6.43 14.62 21.65
N VAL A 535 6.33 15.60 20.74
CA VAL A 535 6.79 16.98 20.94
C VAL A 535 5.58 17.88 21.00
N THR A 536 5.34 18.52 22.16
CA THR A 536 4.29 19.51 22.34
C THR A 536 4.89 20.92 22.30
N ILE A 537 4.43 21.74 21.35
CA ILE A 537 4.83 23.16 21.23
C ILE A 537 3.77 24.03 21.89
N VAL A 538 4.17 24.86 22.83
CA VAL A 538 3.28 25.75 23.61
C VAL A 538 3.44 27.21 23.23
#